data_07dfb5a1343ff05ebcab0929fc527f01
#
_entry.id   07dfb5a1343ff05ebcab0929fc527f01
#
_cell.length_a   1.000
_cell.length_b   1.000
_cell.length_c   1.000
_cell.angle_alpha   90.00
_cell.angle_beta   90.00
_cell.angle_gamma   90.00
#
_symmetry.space_group_name_H-M   'P 1'
#
loop_
_entity.id
_entity.type
_entity.pdbx_description
1 polymer ?
#
loop_
_entity_poly.entity_id
_entity_poly.type
_entity_poly.pdbx_seq_one_letter_code
_entity_poly.pdbx_strand_id
1 'polypeptide(L)'
;MFRGFLLTICLLCPWAANSYELDSYSKLNHVDNYGNIDLRNKPYSSLPSGLVVKGNLNISKTAITKLPKGLDVGGSLEATNSSLKKVMPGVSIKGYANLLGSQIESWPKGVKLGGYLNLTDTPLKRLPNRLKVKGDLSVIRTPIESLPEGLVVEGNLY
;
A
#
# COMPACT_ATOMS: atom_id res chain seq x y z
N MET A 1 22.90 51.36 -17.80
CA MET A 1 22.85 50.04 -18.45
C MET A 1 22.11 49.06 -17.55
N PHE A 2 20.78 49.00 -17.65
CA PHE A 2 19.96 48.04 -16.90
C PHE A 2 19.64 46.88 -17.81
N ARG A 3 20.17 45.68 -17.46
CA ARG A 3 19.80 44.44 -18.12
C ARG A 3 18.59 43.85 -17.37
N GLY A 4 17.41 43.98 -17.98
CA GLY A 4 16.21 43.34 -17.51
C GLY A 4 16.32 41.84 -17.63
N PHE A 5 16.13 41.13 -16.51
CA PHE A 5 15.93 39.66 -16.50
C PHE A 5 14.46 39.39 -16.83
N LEU A 6 14.23 38.92 -18.03
CA LEU A 6 12.90 38.43 -18.42
C LEU A 6 12.63 37.12 -17.68
N LEU A 7 11.76 37.18 -16.67
CA LEU A 7 11.19 36.00 -16.06
C LEU A 7 10.17 35.42 -17.04
N THR A 8 10.56 34.40 -17.81
CA THR A 8 9.62 33.65 -18.61
C THR A 8 8.80 32.76 -17.66
N ILE A 9 7.63 33.27 -17.30
CA ILE A 9 6.60 32.45 -16.61
C ILE A 9 6.05 31.47 -17.63
N CYS A 10 6.43 30.23 -17.54
CA CYS A 10 5.86 29.14 -18.33
C CYS A 10 4.46 28.81 -17.80
N LEU A 11 3.48 29.60 -18.26
CA LEU A 11 2.05 29.44 -17.98
C LEU A 11 1.43 28.49 -19.02
N LEU A 12 1.81 27.21 -19.06
CA LEU A 12 1.05 26.19 -19.79
C LEU A 12 1.47 24.79 -19.36
N CYS A 13 1.01 24.37 -18.18
CA CYS A 13 0.83 22.96 -17.92
C CYS A 13 -0.39 22.73 -17.00
N PRO A 14 -1.63 22.66 -17.54
CA PRO A 14 -2.83 22.44 -16.74
C PRO A 14 -3.05 20.97 -16.35
N TRP A 15 -2.07 20.10 -16.51
CA TRP A 15 -2.22 18.65 -16.25
C TRP A 15 -1.10 18.06 -15.38
N ALA A 16 -0.45 18.86 -14.55
CA ALA A 16 0.24 18.28 -13.41
C ALA A 16 -0.84 17.79 -12.45
N ALA A 17 -1.30 16.56 -12.61
CA ALA A 17 -2.01 15.87 -11.55
C ALA A 17 -1.16 16.03 -10.30
N ASN A 18 -1.62 16.79 -9.32
CA ASN A 18 -0.95 17.01 -8.06
C ASN A 18 -0.85 15.67 -7.33
N SER A 19 0.20 14.92 -7.63
CA SER A 19 0.54 13.73 -6.87
C SER A 19 1.21 14.21 -5.58
N TYR A 20 0.50 14.15 -4.49
CA TYR A 20 1.06 14.52 -3.19
C TYR A 20 1.82 13.33 -2.61
N GLU A 21 3.07 13.56 -2.25
CA GLU A 21 3.83 12.64 -1.41
C GLU A 21 3.52 12.93 0.07
N LEU A 22 3.34 11.88 0.85
CA LEU A 22 3.17 12.00 2.29
C LEU A 22 4.53 12.35 2.92
N ASP A 23 4.77 13.62 3.15
CA ASP A 23 5.96 14.09 3.87
C ASP A 23 5.81 13.98 5.40
N SER A 24 6.86 14.33 6.13
CA SER A 24 6.86 14.26 7.59
C SER A 24 5.86 15.20 8.26
N TYR A 25 5.53 16.32 7.63
CA TYR A 25 4.56 17.30 8.14
C TYR A 25 3.13 16.84 7.88
N SER A 26 2.85 16.38 6.67
CA SER A 26 1.54 15.83 6.29
C SER A 26 1.18 14.60 7.12
N LYS A 27 2.17 13.78 7.49
CA LYS A 27 1.99 12.63 8.37
C LYS A 27 1.38 13.02 9.71
N LEU A 28 1.86 14.09 10.34
CA LEU A 28 1.39 14.53 11.67
C LEU A 28 -0.09 14.89 11.67
N ASN A 29 -0.64 15.38 10.57
CA ASN A 29 -2.04 15.76 10.44
C ASN A 29 -3.00 14.55 10.30
N HIS A 30 -2.46 13.34 10.09
CA HIS A 30 -3.23 12.12 9.88
C HIS A 30 -2.95 11.03 10.91
N VAL A 31 -2.14 11.32 11.93
CA VAL A 31 -1.84 10.39 13.03
C VAL A 31 -2.74 10.69 14.20
N ASP A 32 -3.47 9.69 14.67
CA ASP A 32 -4.24 9.79 15.91
C ASP A 32 -3.40 9.48 17.16
N ASN A 33 -4.02 9.57 18.34
CA ASN A 33 -3.36 9.32 19.63
C ASN A 33 -2.89 7.86 19.83
N TYR A 34 -3.39 6.93 19.00
CA TYR A 34 -3.01 5.51 19.00
C TYR A 34 -1.93 5.20 17.97
N GLY A 35 -1.49 6.19 17.20
CA GLY A 35 -0.51 6.07 16.14
C GLY A 35 -1.06 5.46 14.85
N ASN A 36 -2.39 5.44 14.66
CA ASN A 36 -3.00 5.09 13.40
C ASN A 36 -2.82 6.22 12.40
N ILE A 37 -2.67 5.86 11.11
CA ILE A 37 -2.61 6.82 10.00
C ILE A 37 -3.80 6.54 9.08
N ASP A 38 -4.70 7.52 8.94
CA ASP A 38 -5.87 7.43 8.06
C ASP A 38 -5.75 8.39 6.87
N LEU A 39 -5.45 7.80 5.70
CA LEU A 39 -5.32 8.50 4.43
C LEU A 39 -6.49 8.21 3.48
N ARG A 40 -7.57 7.60 3.94
CA ARG A 40 -8.73 7.25 3.08
C ARG A 40 -9.23 8.46 2.30
N ASN A 41 -9.47 8.25 1.00
CA ASN A 41 -9.95 9.29 0.08
C ASN A 41 -9.05 10.55 0.03
N LYS A 42 -7.81 10.48 0.51
CA LYS A 42 -6.87 11.60 0.44
C LYS A 42 -6.07 11.56 -0.87
N PRO A 43 -5.62 12.70 -1.37
CA PRO A 43 -4.94 12.80 -2.68
C PRO A 43 -3.46 12.36 -2.65
N TYR A 44 -3.11 11.44 -1.76
CA TYR A 44 -1.74 10.91 -1.71
C TYR A 44 -1.52 9.84 -2.76
N SER A 45 -0.38 9.90 -3.43
CA SER A 45 0.06 8.94 -4.46
C SER A 45 1.28 8.12 -4.05
N SER A 46 1.96 8.51 -2.98
CA SER A 46 3.12 7.79 -2.47
C SER A 46 3.25 7.88 -0.94
N LEU A 47 3.97 6.91 -0.39
CA LEU A 47 4.39 6.88 1.01
C LEU A 47 5.92 6.95 1.08
N PRO A 48 6.52 7.59 2.10
CA PRO A 48 7.96 7.66 2.26
C PRO A 48 8.55 6.28 2.57
N SER A 49 9.76 6.02 2.07
CA SER A 49 10.51 4.82 2.40
C SER A 49 10.83 4.76 3.89
N GLY A 50 10.78 3.56 4.48
CA GLY A 50 11.03 3.37 5.90
C GLY A 50 9.94 3.96 6.81
N LEU A 51 8.73 4.24 6.28
CA LEU A 51 7.62 4.71 7.10
C LEU A 51 7.31 3.72 8.22
N VAL A 52 7.31 4.21 9.45
CA VAL A 52 6.87 3.45 10.64
C VAL A 52 5.52 3.99 11.09
N VAL A 53 4.53 3.12 11.14
CA VAL A 53 3.17 3.37 11.64
C VAL A 53 3.01 2.55 12.92
N LYS A 54 2.79 3.21 14.05
CA LYS A 54 2.66 2.49 15.35
C LYS A 54 1.37 1.68 15.43
N GLY A 55 0.27 2.21 14.90
CA GLY A 55 -1.04 1.59 14.85
C GLY A 55 -1.38 1.06 13.46
N ASN A 56 -2.61 1.28 13.01
CA ASN A 56 -3.12 0.86 11.72
C ASN A 56 -2.79 1.89 10.62
N LEU A 57 -2.64 1.42 9.40
CA LEU A 57 -2.51 2.25 8.21
C LEU A 57 -3.72 2.04 7.29
N ASN A 58 -4.45 3.10 6.99
CA ASN A 58 -5.54 3.06 6.03
C ASN A 58 -5.22 3.93 4.81
N ILE A 59 -5.07 3.27 3.65
CA ILE A 59 -4.83 3.89 2.34
C ILE A 59 -5.95 3.56 1.35
N SER A 60 -7.13 3.20 1.84
CA SER A 60 -8.26 2.84 0.98
C SER A 60 -8.67 4.00 0.09
N LYS A 61 -9.00 3.71 -1.17
CA LYS A 61 -9.42 4.70 -2.17
C LYS A 61 -8.41 5.84 -2.37
N THR A 62 -7.11 5.55 -2.27
CA THR A 62 -6.03 6.49 -2.58
C THR A 62 -5.37 6.14 -3.92
N ALA A 63 -4.62 7.11 -4.46
CA ALA A 63 -3.79 6.94 -5.65
C ALA A 63 -2.42 6.30 -5.36
N ILE A 64 -2.19 5.81 -4.13
CA ILE A 64 -0.92 5.16 -3.74
C ILE A 64 -0.76 3.86 -4.52
N THR A 65 0.32 3.77 -5.30
CA THR A 65 0.57 2.64 -6.20
C THR A 65 1.52 1.59 -5.65
N LYS A 66 2.28 1.92 -4.59
CA LYS A 66 3.25 0.98 -4.00
C LYS A 66 3.35 1.15 -2.48
N LEU A 67 3.49 0.03 -1.77
CA LEU A 67 3.99 0.04 -0.40
C LEU A 67 5.52 0.14 -0.45
N PRO A 68 6.14 1.16 0.17
CA PRO A 68 7.56 1.42 0.02
C PRO A 68 8.41 0.40 0.77
N LYS A 69 9.70 0.30 0.40
CA LYS A 69 10.68 -0.53 1.10
C LYS A 69 10.79 -0.11 2.57
N GLY A 70 10.78 -1.11 3.47
CA GLY A 70 10.95 -0.88 4.90
C GLY A 70 9.73 -0.27 5.60
N LEU A 71 8.55 -0.28 4.96
CA LEU A 71 7.30 0.06 5.64
C LEU A 71 7.07 -0.91 6.79
N ASP A 72 6.90 -0.38 8.00
CA ASP A 72 6.53 -1.16 9.20
C ASP A 72 5.20 -0.66 9.76
N VAL A 73 4.19 -1.52 9.75
CA VAL A 73 2.85 -1.24 10.29
C VAL A 73 2.66 -2.06 11.56
N GLY A 74 2.59 -1.38 12.70
CA GLY A 74 2.41 -2.00 14.01
C GLY A 74 1.03 -2.61 14.25
N GLY A 75 0.03 -2.23 13.47
CA GLY A 75 -1.31 -2.79 13.41
C GLY A 75 -1.62 -3.41 12.06
N SER A 76 -2.79 -3.11 11.52
CA SER A 76 -3.31 -3.66 10.27
C SER A 76 -3.23 -2.66 9.11
N LEU A 77 -3.23 -3.19 7.89
CA LEU A 77 -3.28 -2.43 6.65
C LEU A 77 -4.66 -2.53 6.00
N GLU A 78 -5.29 -1.40 5.76
CA GLU A 78 -6.49 -1.26 4.93
C GLU A 78 -6.12 -0.56 3.62
N ALA A 79 -6.32 -1.24 2.50
CA ALA A 79 -6.04 -0.74 1.16
C ALA A 79 -7.17 -1.06 0.17
N THR A 80 -8.40 -1.10 0.69
CA THR A 80 -9.61 -1.46 -0.08
C THR A 80 -9.84 -0.46 -1.23
N ASN A 81 -10.07 -0.98 -2.44
CA ASN A 81 -10.34 -0.19 -3.64
C ASN A 81 -9.28 0.91 -3.90
N SER A 82 -8.02 0.64 -3.56
CA SER A 82 -6.89 1.53 -3.78
C SER A 82 -6.21 1.27 -5.13
N SER A 83 -5.41 2.23 -5.59
CA SER A 83 -4.55 2.04 -6.78
C SER A 83 -3.29 1.23 -6.49
N LEU A 84 -3.20 0.57 -5.32
CA LEU A 84 -2.02 -0.19 -4.91
C LEU A 84 -1.75 -1.35 -5.87
N LYS A 85 -0.56 -1.33 -6.52
CA LYS A 85 -0.12 -2.34 -7.50
C LYS A 85 1.00 -3.22 -6.98
N LYS A 86 1.87 -2.70 -6.12
CA LYS A 86 3.10 -3.40 -5.70
C LYS A 86 3.35 -3.25 -4.21
N VAL A 87 3.82 -4.33 -3.61
CA VAL A 87 4.42 -4.34 -2.27
C VAL A 87 5.92 -4.50 -2.44
N MET A 88 6.71 -3.59 -1.85
CA MET A 88 8.17 -3.69 -1.94
C MET A 88 8.72 -4.66 -0.88
N PRO A 89 9.91 -5.26 -1.12
CA PRO A 89 10.53 -6.14 -0.13
C PRO A 89 10.78 -5.44 1.22
N GLY A 90 10.69 -6.23 2.31
CA GLY A 90 10.93 -5.74 3.67
C GLY A 90 9.75 -5.01 4.31
N VAL A 91 8.56 -5.09 3.71
CA VAL A 91 7.32 -4.63 4.32
C VAL A 91 6.93 -5.58 5.47
N SER A 92 6.54 -5.00 6.60
CA SER A 92 6.08 -5.70 7.79
C SER A 92 4.72 -5.16 8.22
N ILE A 93 3.76 -6.05 8.43
CA ILE A 93 2.41 -5.74 8.93
C ILE A 93 2.12 -6.71 10.06
N LYS A 94 2.01 -6.19 11.30
CA LYS A 94 1.83 -7.07 12.47
C LYS A 94 0.41 -7.62 12.58
N GLY A 95 -0.58 -6.90 12.05
CA GLY A 95 -1.95 -7.33 11.97
C GLY A 95 -2.29 -7.96 10.62
N TYR A 96 -3.49 -7.73 10.14
CA TYR A 96 -3.99 -8.20 8.85
C TYR A 96 -3.69 -7.22 7.70
N ALA A 97 -3.83 -7.71 6.48
CA ALA A 97 -3.84 -6.88 5.27
C ALA A 97 -5.12 -7.11 4.46
N ASN A 98 -5.91 -6.06 4.31
CA ASN A 98 -7.12 -6.05 3.49
C ASN A 98 -6.89 -5.25 2.21
N LEU A 99 -6.79 -5.97 1.10
CA LEU A 99 -6.50 -5.42 -0.24
C LEU A 99 -7.69 -5.60 -1.21
N LEU A 100 -8.89 -5.84 -0.66
CA LEU A 100 -10.11 -6.04 -1.46
C LEU A 100 -10.24 -4.98 -2.56
N GLY A 101 -10.36 -5.41 -3.81
CA GLY A 101 -10.57 -4.53 -4.97
C GLY A 101 -9.37 -3.62 -5.29
N SER A 102 -8.20 -3.82 -4.68
CA SER A 102 -6.98 -3.09 -5.03
C SER A 102 -6.40 -3.58 -6.37
N GLN A 103 -5.51 -2.77 -6.95
CA GLN A 103 -4.87 -3.09 -8.24
C GLN A 103 -3.59 -3.91 -8.08
N ILE A 104 -3.47 -4.72 -7.00
CA ILE A 104 -2.24 -5.47 -6.71
C ILE A 104 -1.94 -6.50 -7.81
N GLU A 105 -0.76 -6.39 -8.39
CA GLU A 105 -0.27 -7.25 -9.46
C GLU A 105 0.83 -8.20 -9.00
N SER A 106 1.51 -7.85 -7.90
CA SER A 106 2.61 -8.64 -7.37
C SER A 106 2.70 -8.57 -5.85
N TRP A 107 2.95 -9.73 -5.23
CA TRP A 107 3.23 -9.88 -3.81
C TRP A 107 4.62 -10.51 -3.64
N PRO A 108 5.62 -9.82 -3.06
CA PRO A 108 6.98 -10.33 -2.99
C PRO A 108 7.17 -11.35 -1.86
N LYS A 109 8.26 -12.12 -1.96
CA LYS A 109 8.71 -12.95 -0.85
C LYS A 109 9.13 -12.09 0.34
N GLY A 110 8.99 -12.62 1.55
CA GLY A 110 9.53 -12.01 2.77
C GLY A 110 8.69 -10.88 3.36
N VAL A 111 7.49 -10.61 2.85
CA VAL A 111 6.52 -9.77 3.55
C VAL A 111 6.11 -10.47 4.83
N LYS A 112 6.27 -9.80 5.95
CA LYS A 112 5.82 -10.31 7.26
C LYS A 112 4.38 -9.89 7.47
N LEU A 113 3.50 -10.86 7.68
CA LEU A 113 2.08 -10.66 7.91
C LEU A 113 1.66 -11.45 9.15
N GLY A 114 1.06 -10.75 10.12
CA GLY A 114 0.69 -11.35 11.40
C GLY A 114 -0.76 -11.81 11.51
N GLY A 115 -1.61 -11.48 10.52
CA GLY A 115 -3.04 -11.82 10.51
C GLY A 115 -3.50 -12.38 9.16
N TYR A 116 -4.78 -12.15 8.81
CA TYR A 116 -5.35 -12.59 7.54
C TYR A 116 -4.87 -11.73 6.35
N LEU A 117 -4.98 -12.30 5.15
CA LEU A 117 -4.70 -11.64 3.89
C LEU A 117 -5.93 -11.74 2.98
N ASN A 118 -6.53 -10.60 2.67
CA ASN A 118 -7.65 -10.52 1.74
C ASN A 118 -7.21 -9.92 0.41
N LEU A 119 -7.20 -10.73 -0.65
CA LEU A 119 -6.86 -10.37 -2.02
C LEU A 119 -8.08 -10.45 -2.95
N THR A 120 -9.28 -10.55 -2.40
CA THR A 120 -10.53 -10.63 -3.17
C THR A 120 -10.63 -9.50 -4.20
N ASP A 121 -11.08 -9.82 -5.41
CA ASP A 121 -11.26 -8.85 -6.51
C ASP A 121 -9.96 -8.12 -6.92
N THR A 122 -8.82 -8.79 -6.85
CA THR A 122 -7.54 -8.21 -7.29
C THR A 122 -7.02 -8.86 -8.56
N PRO A 123 -6.22 -8.16 -9.39
CA PRO A 123 -5.62 -8.72 -10.60
C PRO A 123 -4.38 -9.58 -10.33
N LEU A 124 -4.11 -9.97 -9.07
CA LEU A 124 -2.94 -10.77 -8.71
C LEU A 124 -3.01 -12.16 -9.35
N LYS A 125 -1.99 -12.52 -10.13
CA LYS A 125 -1.92 -13.79 -10.87
C LYS A 125 -1.17 -14.89 -10.11
N ARG A 126 -0.29 -14.54 -9.19
CA ARG A 126 0.57 -15.51 -8.49
C ARG A 126 0.90 -15.05 -7.07
N LEU A 127 0.88 -15.99 -6.15
CA LEU A 127 1.43 -15.83 -4.81
C LEU A 127 2.90 -16.29 -4.78
N PRO A 128 3.75 -15.74 -3.90
CA PRO A 128 5.13 -16.20 -3.78
C PRO A 128 5.20 -17.58 -3.12
N ASN A 129 6.18 -18.40 -3.53
CA ASN A 129 6.45 -19.66 -2.86
C ASN A 129 6.77 -19.45 -1.38
N ARG A 130 6.33 -20.39 -0.54
CA ARG A 130 6.50 -20.38 0.91
C ARG A 130 5.84 -19.17 1.59
N LEU A 131 4.74 -18.66 1.00
CA LEU A 131 3.90 -17.67 1.67
C LEU A 131 3.34 -18.26 2.96
N LYS A 132 3.45 -17.50 4.05
CA LYS A 132 2.83 -17.85 5.34
C LYS A 132 1.81 -16.79 5.71
N VAL A 133 0.58 -17.22 5.99
CA VAL A 133 -0.54 -16.40 6.44
C VAL A 133 -1.03 -16.98 7.76
N LYS A 134 -0.97 -16.19 8.83
CA LYS A 134 -1.36 -16.65 10.19
C LYS A 134 -2.87 -16.68 10.42
N GLY A 135 -3.65 -16.04 9.57
CA GLY A 135 -5.10 -16.08 9.58
C GLY A 135 -5.63 -16.66 8.28
N ASP A 136 -6.79 -16.17 7.87
CA ASP A 136 -7.44 -16.57 6.62
C ASP A 136 -6.72 -15.97 5.41
N LEU A 137 -6.77 -16.69 4.29
CA LEU A 137 -6.35 -16.20 2.97
C LEU A 137 -7.56 -16.21 2.04
N SER A 138 -7.95 -15.04 1.54
CA SER A 138 -8.96 -14.95 0.49
C SER A 138 -8.34 -14.54 -0.83
N VAL A 139 -8.54 -15.37 -1.86
CA VAL A 139 -8.15 -15.14 -3.26
C VAL A 139 -9.38 -15.20 -4.19
N ILE A 140 -10.56 -14.92 -3.65
CA ILE A 140 -11.83 -14.97 -4.39
C ILE A 140 -11.78 -13.97 -5.54
N ARG A 141 -12.22 -14.41 -6.72
CA ARG A 141 -12.25 -13.59 -7.94
C ARG A 141 -10.89 -12.96 -8.29
N THR A 142 -9.81 -13.73 -8.06
CA THR A 142 -8.48 -13.42 -8.56
C THR A 142 -8.14 -14.32 -9.74
N PRO A 143 -7.24 -13.91 -10.65
CA PRO A 143 -6.77 -14.76 -11.75
C PRO A 143 -5.63 -15.72 -11.32
N ILE A 144 -5.62 -16.14 -10.05
CA ILE A 144 -4.65 -17.13 -9.55
C ILE A 144 -5.09 -18.52 -9.99
N GLU A 145 -4.29 -19.17 -10.84
CA GLU A 145 -4.58 -20.49 -11.40
C GLU A 145 -4.05 -21.64 -10.55
N SER A 146 -3.03 -21.38 -9.72
CA SER A 146 -2.40 -22.40 -8.90
C SER A 146 -1.87 -21.83 -7.60
N LEU A 147 -1.94 -22.64 -6.54
CA LEU A 147 -1.35 -22.29 -5.26
C LEU A 147 0.17 -22.49 -5.28
N PRO A 148 0.96 -21.64 -4.61
CA PRO A 148 2.40 -21.75 -4.62
C PRO A 148 2.91 -22.92 -3.77
N GLU A 149 4.07 -23.43 -4.13
CA GLU A 149 4.77 -24.43 -3.32
C GLU A 149 5.05 -23.91 -1.90
N GLY A 150 4.77 -24.75 -0.90
CA GLY A 150 5.03 -24.43 0.50
C GLY A 150 4.14 -23.33 1.07
N LEU A 151 2.95 -23.09 0.49
CA LEU A 151 1.94 -22.22 1.08
C LEU A 151 1.50 -22.78 2.45
N VAL A 152 1.49 -21.93 3.46
CA VAL A 152 0.96 -22.24 4.80
C VAL A 152 -0.10 -21.20 5.14
N VAL A 153 -1.33 -21.65 5.37
CA VAL A 153 -2.45 -20.84 5.84
C VAL A 153 -2.92 -21.46 7.15
N GLU A 154 -2.80 -20.73 8.26
CA GLU A 154 -3.20 -21.24 9.58
C GLU A 154 -4.71 -21.14 9.80
N GLY A 155 -5.42 -20.31 9.04
CA GLY A 155 -6.87 -20.17 8.99
C GLY A 155 -7.50 -20.86 7.78
N ASN A 156 -8.56 -20.27 7.23
CA ASN A 156 -9.28 -20.78 6.08
C ASN A 156 -8.72 -20.21 4.76
N LEU A 157 -8.86 -20.99 3.69
CA LEU A 157 -8.56 -20.57 2.32
C LEU A 157 -9.87 -20.45 1.54
N TYR A 158 -10.09 -19.28 0.94
CA TYR A 158 -11.29 -18.95 0.15
C TYR A 158 -10.93 -18.60 -1.29
#